data_b6270ca7eb128a77d6d9115b8b051d79
#
_entry.id   b6270ca7eb128a77d6d9115b8b051d79
#
_cell.length_a   1.000
_cell.length_b   1.000
_cell.length_c   1.000
_cell.angle_alpha   90.00
_cell.angle_beta   90.00
_cell.angle_gamma   90.00
#
_symmetry.space_group_name_H-M   'P 1'
#
loop_
_entity.id
_entity.type
_entity.pdbx_description
1 polymer ?
#
loop_
_entity_poly.entity_id
_entity_poly.type
_entity_poly.pdbx_seq_one_letter_code
_entity_poly.pdbx_strand_id
1 'polypeptide(L)'
;MKKVNFDVKLPAFVDRIVYVDNYGARPYCYTIEDASRNADAINRAINYISEKGGGTVVIPEGIWFTAPIEIKSDVELRIEKNAILKFSKDIDQYPLIITNYEGQECIRAKSPITAENAINIGITGGGVIDGSGDLWRPVKQFKLTDRQWEALMKKSQYTIDTKEGGIWMPTESSFKGNEHNIQLDAENALEKASEYYDFYRPVMVSLRHCKRILLDGVTFMNSPAWNIHPFFCKNLTVRNVTVSNPYYAQNGDGIDVESCKKVHIHNCTFETGDDAICLKSGKNAVARQIEGPCEDVYIHDCLVNKGHGGFVIGSEMSRGIKNVLVENCTFLGTDVGVRMKSALGRGGVIENINIKNINMVDIKEQAIILTMSYVLNSLNRNEEINGIDKDDIPYIKNINFEGINCLGAKEAVVIEPLKDMPETIADIHIKASSFVTSSENRVGCDCLTSEQTTYEIV
;
A
#
# COMPACT_ATOMS: atom_id res chain seq x y z
N MET A 1 -0.18 -26.11 -15.93
CA MET A 1 -0.60 -24.72 -15.65
C MET A 1 -0.96 -23.99 -16.93
N LYS A 2 -2.08 -23.30 -17.00
CA LYS A 2 -2.33 -22.35 -18.09
C LYS A 2 -1.29 -21.23 -17.98
N LYS A 3 -0.58 -20.95 -19.07
CA LYS A 3 0.41 -19.85 -19.10
C LYS A 3 -0.35 -18.53 -18.90
N VAL A 4 -0.17 -17.90 -17.74
CA VAL A 4 -0.78 -16.59 -17.48
C VAL A 4 -0.07 -15.57 -18.36
N ASN A 5 -0.84 -14.73 -19.03
CA ASN A 5 -0.29 -13.64 -19.84
C ASN A 5 -0.22 -12.36 -19.01
N PHE A 6 0.98 -11.97 -18.64
CA PHE A 6 1.26 -10.76 -17.87
C PHE A 6 1.51 -9.52 -18.73
N ASP A 7 1.15 -9.53 -20.01
CA ASP A 7 1.34 -8.37 -20.88
C ASP A 7 0.51 -7.18 -20.40
N VAL A 8 1.17 -6.10 -20.06
CA VAL A 8 0.57 -4.85 -19.61
C VAL A 8 0.71 -3.78 -20.71
N LYS A 9 -0.39 -3.15 -21.07
CA LYS A 9 -0.38 -2.07 -22.07
C LYS A 9 0.08 -0.77 -21.43
N LEU A 10 1.19 -0.22 -21.89
CA LEU A 10 1.70 1.08 -21.48
C LEU A 10 0.82 2.22 -22.03
N PRO A 11 0.79 3.38 -21.36
CA PRO A 11 0.25 4.59 -21.93
C PRO A 11 1.15 5.09 -23.09
N ALA A 12 0.55 5.86 -23.99
CA ALA A 12 1.28 6.58 -25.02
C ALA A 12 0.87 8.06 -24.93
N PHE A 13 1.86 8.94 -24.92
CA PHE A 13 1.65 10.38 -24.80
C PHE A 13 2.01 11.07 -26.10
N VAL A 14 1.23 12.10 -26.44
CA VAL A 14 1.50 12.94 -27.61
C VAL A 14 2.73 13.79 -27.31
N ASP A 15 3.54 14.06 -28.35
CA ASP A 15 4.71 14.94 -28.26
C ASP A 15 4.27 16.42 -28.14
N ARG A 16 3.77 16.76 -26.98
CA ARG A 16 3.41 18.12 -26.56
C ARG A 16 3.85 18.30 -25.12
N ILE A 17 4.65 19.30 -24.88
CA ILE A 17 5.27 19.55 -23.58
C ILE A 17 4.90 20.95 -23.11
N VAL A 18 4.51 21.07 -21.85
CA VAL A 18 4.34 22.34 -21.15
C VAL A 18 5.03 22.29 -19.80
N TYR A 19 5.50 23.44 -19.35
CA TYR A 19 6.16 23.62 -18.07
C TYR A 19 5.24 24.36 -17.09
N VAL A 20 5.20 23.94 -15.84
CA VAL A 20 4.27 24.50 -14.84
C VAL A 20 4.51 25.97 -14.53
N ASP A 21 5.75 26.47 -14.67
CA ASP A 21 6.11 27.88 -14.51
C ASP A 21 5.43 28.79 -15.56
N ASN A 22 5.20 28.29 -16.78
CA ASN A 22 4.42 29.00 -17.80
C ASN A 22 2.95 29.19 -17.41
N TYR A 23 2.47 28.46 -16.40
CA TYR A 23 1.13 28.56 -15.85
C TYR A 23 1.09 29.32 -14.52
N GLY A 24 2.24 29.86 -14.08
CA GLY A 24 2.35 30.70 -12.90
C GLY A 24 2.81 29.98 -11.63
N ALA A 25 3.21 28.69 -11.70
CA ALA A 25 3.90 28.05 -10.60
C ALA A 25 5.29 28.67 -10.39
N ARG A 26 5.75 28.65 -9.14
CA ARG A 26 7.06 29.20 -8.77
C ARG A 26 7.78 28.26 -7.80
N PRO A 27 9.03 27.90 -8.05
CA PRO A 27 9.83 27.15 -7.11
C PRO A 27 10.31 28.05 -5.95
N TYR A 28 10.81 27.42 -4.88
CA TYR A 28 11.43 28.07 -3.71
C TYR A 28 10.52 29.07 -2.95
N CYS A 29 9.22 28.84 -3.02
CA CYS A 29 8.19 29.62 -2.31
C CYS A 29 7.42 28.65 -1.41
N TYR A 30 7.24 28.97 -0.11
CA TYR A 30 6.83 27.98 0.89
C TYR A 30 5.68 28.45 1.80
N THR A 31 4.94 29.50 1.44
CA THR A 31 3.73 29.89 2.16
C THR A 31 2.52 29.01 1.75
N ILE A 32 1.45 29.09 2.52
CA ILE A 32 0.18 28.39 2.19
C ILE A 32 -0.37 28.90 0.86
N GLU A 33 -0.30 30.21 0.64
CA GLU A 33 -0.72 30.87 -0.60
C GLU A 33 0.14 30.40 -1.80
N ASP A 34 1.44 30.17 -1.58
CA ASP A 34 2.32 29.63 -2.60
C ASP A 34 1.92 28.20 -2.97
N ALA A 35 1.59 27.37 -1.98
CA ALA A 35 1.12 26.02 -2.23
C ALA A 35 -0.17 26.00 -3.06
N SER A 36 -1.15 26.83 -2.71
CA SER A 36 -2.40 26.99 -3.45
C SER A 36 -2.16 27.48 -4.87
N ARG A 37 -1.35 28.52 -5.05
CA ARG A 37 -0.98 29.07 -6.36
C ARG A 37 -0.32 28.01 -7.25
N ASN A 38 0.64 27.26 -6.70
CA ASN A 38 1.35 26.24 -7.45
C ASN A 38 0.43 25.07 -7.80
N ALA A 39 -0.43 24.62 -6.90
CA ALA A 39 -1.44 23.61 -7.19
C ALA A 39 -2.39 24.05 -8.31
N ASP A 40 -2.87 25.28 -8.28
CA ASP A 40 -3.72 25.85 -9.32
C ASP A 40 -2.99 25.92 -10.68
N ALA A 41 -1.72 26.31 -10.68
CA ALA A 41 -0.92 26.39 -11.88
C ALA A 41 -0.65 24.99 -12.48
N ILE A 42 -0.31 24.01 -11.65
CA ILE A 42 -0.10 22.62 -12.06
C ILE A 42 -1.41 22.05 -12.60
N ASN A 43 -2.53 22.22 -11.90
CA ASN A 43 -3.85 21.73 -12.34
C ASN A 43 -4.30 22.41 -13.64
N ARG A 44 -4.04 23.72 -13.84
CA ARG A 44 -4.29 24.39 -15.14
C ARG A 44 -3.45 23.80 -16.27
N ALA A 45 -2.17 23.52 -16.05
CA ALA A 45 -1.32 22.88 -17.03
C ALA A 45 -1.83 21.47 -17.41
N ILE A 46 -2.22 20.68 -16.40
CA ILE A 46 -2.78 19.33 -16.60
C ILE A 46 -4.08 19.41 -17.40
N ASN A 47 -5.02 20.28 -17.02
CA ASN A 47 -6.28 20.45 -17.72
C ASN A 47 -6.07 20.89 -19.17
N TYR A 48 -5.21 21.88 -19.40
CA TYR A 48 -4.89 22.37 -20.73
C TYR A 48 -4.35 21.25 -21.63
N ILE A 49 -3.38 20.46 -21.14
CA ILE A 49 -2.80 19.36 -21.91
C ILE A 49 -3.84 18.28 -22.21
N SER A 50 -4.64 17.88 -21.22
CA SER A 50 -5.70 16.89 -21.39
C SER A 50 -6.72 17.36 -22.46
N GLU A 51 -7.21 18.59 -22.39
CA GLU A 51 -8.15 19.19 -23.34
C GLU A 51 -7.58 19.28 -24.76
N LYS A 52 -6.28 19.41 -24.91
CA LYS A 52 -5.58 19.41 -26.20
C LYS A 52 -5.29 18.01 -26.75
N GLY A 53 -5.80 16.96 -26.12
CA GLY A 53 -5.61 15.57 -26.54
C GLY A 53 -4.32 14.93 -26.03
N GLY A 54 -3.78 15.46 -24.94
CA GLY A 54 -2.68 14.83 -24.20
C GLY A 54 -1.30 15.45 -24.40
N GLY A 55 -0.35 14.96 -23.60
CA GLY A 55 1.04 15.38 -23.60
C GLY A 55 1.69 15.30 -22.22
N THR A 56 2.80 16.03 -22.06
CA THR A 56 3.62 16.04 -20.85
C THR A 56 3.54 17.39 -20.14
N VAL A 57 3.21 17.36 -18.87
CA VAL A 57 3.34 18.48 -17.93
C VAL A 57 4.63 18.30 -17.16
N VAL A 58 5.55 19.23 -17.27
CA VAL A 58 6.88 19.14 -16.65
C VAL A 58 6.94 20.01 -15.40
N ILE A 59 7.40 19.39 -14.30
CA ILE A 59 7.87 20.07 -13.09
C ILE A 59 9.40 20.11 -13.19
N PRO A 60 9.99 21.28 -13.54
CA PRO A 60 11.44 21.40 -13.73
C PRO A 60 12.21 21.27 -12.42
N GLU A 61 13.54 21.26 -12.49
CA GLU A 61 14.39 21.25 -11.31
C GLU A 61 14.03 22.38 -10.34
N GLY A 62 14.17 22.12 -9.04
CA GLY A 62 13.84 23.04 -7.96
C GLY A 62 12.92 22.44 -6.90
N ILE A 63 12.58 23.24 -5.89
CA ILE A 63 11.68 22.83 -4.82
C ILE A 63 10.32 23.52 -5.05
N TRP A 64 9.32 22.72 -5.34
CA TRP A 64 7.96 23.15 -5.66
C TRP A 64 7.03 22.79 -4.52
N PHE A 65 6.57 23.78 -3.78
CA PHE A 65 5.62 23.60 -2.70
C PHE A 65 4.20 23.70 -3.25
N THR A 66 3.36 22.69 -2.98
CA THR A 66 2.04 22.56 -3.61
C THR A 66 0.97 22.04 -2.64
N ALA A 67 -0.28 22.30 -2.96
CA ALA A 67 -1.46 21.64 -2.42
C ALA A 67 -1.87 20.48 -3.36
N PRO A 68 -2.97 19.74 -3.09
CA PRO A 68 -3.39 18.60 -3.90
C PRO A 68 -3.54 18.90 -5.41
N ILE A 69 -3.10 17.94 -6.22
CA ILE A 69 -3.19 17.99 -7.68
C ILE A 69 -3.98 16.78 -8.23
N GLU A 70 -4.57 16.94 -9.40
CA GLU A 70 -5.38 15.91 -10.06
C GLU A 70 -4.92 15.63 -11.48
N ILE A 71 -4.50 14.39 -11.76
CA ILE A 71 -4.05 13.98 -13.08
C ILE A 71 -5.27 13.60 -13.93
N LYS A 72 -5.31 14.11 -15.17
CA LYS A 72 -6.37 13.86 -16.15
C LYS A 72 -5.91 12.87 -17.23
N SER A 73 -6.86 12.39 -18.04
CA SER A 73 -6.55 11.46 -19.13
C SER A 73 -5.53 12.04 -20.13
N ASP A 74 -4.72 11.15 -20.67
CA ASP A 74 -3.70 11.42 -21.67
C ASP A 74 -2.56 12.36 -21.19
N VAL A 75 -2.34 12.45 -19.86
CA VAL A 75 -1.33 13.32 -19.24
C VAL A 75 -0.20 12.52 -18.62
N GLU A 76 1.02 12.85 -18.99
CA GLU A 76 2.23 12.52 -18.25
C GLU A 76 2.63 13.71 -17.36
N LEU A 77 2.67 13.49 -16.03
CA LEU A 77 3.29 14.43 -15.10
C LEU A 77 4.75 14.01 -14.91
N ARG A 78 5.67 14.79 -15.46
CA ARG A 78 7.10 14.53 -15.40
C ARG A 78 7.76 15.39 -14.32
N ILE A 79 8.35 14.72 -13.33
CA ILE A 79 9.13 15.36 -12.27
C ILE A 79 10.60 15.24 -12.66
N GLU A 80 11.21 16.32 -13.08
CA GLU A 80 12.60 16.28 -13.56
C GLU A 80 13.59 15.88 -12.47
N LYS A 81 14.76 15.43 -12.87
CA LYS A 81 15.86 15.16 -11.96
C LYS A 81 16.21 16.44 -11.19
N ASN A 82 16.46 16.33 -9.86
CA ASN A 82 16.62 17.46 -8.94
C ASN A 82 15.36 18.32 -8.72
N ALA A 83 14.19 17.92 -9.20
CA ALA A 83 12.92 18.49 -8.78
C ALA A 83 12.42 17.80 -7.51
N ILE A 84 11.89 18.59 -6.58
CA ILE A 84 11.18 18.12 -5.40
C ILE A 84 9.78 18.74 -5.43
N LEU A 85 8.76 17.92 -5.60
CA LEU A 85 7.37 18.32 -5.43
C LEU A 85 6.96 18.02 -4.00
N LYS A 86 6.87 19.06 -3.17
CA LYS A 86 6.59 18.93 -1.75
C LYS A 86 5.18 19.40 -1.43
N PHE A 87 4.39 18.54 -0.80
CA PHE A 87 3.03 18.85 -0.44
C PHE A 87 2.93 19.66 0.86
N SER A 88 1.93 20.51 0.91
CA SER A 88 1.65 21.39 2.05
C SER A 88 1.33 20.59 3.31
N LYS A 89 1.68 21.17 4.47
CA LYS A 89 1.29 20.70 5.80
C LYS A 89 0.03 21.37 6.34
N ASP A 90 -0.59 22.21 5.56
CA ASP A 90 -1.85 22.84 5.93
C ASP A 90 -3.02 21.91 5.58
N ILE A 91 -3.67 21.38 6.61
CA ILE A 91 -4.76 20.41 6.45
C ILE A 91 -5.97 21.01 5.73
N ASP A 92 -6.22 22.30 5.84
CA ASP A 92 -7.36 22.97 5.21
C ASP A 92 -7.29 22.95 3.67
N GLN A 93 -6.11 22.62 3.12
CA GLN A 93 -5.93 22.45 1.68
C GLN A 93 -6.36 21.05 1.17
N TYR A 94 -6.74 20.15 2.05
CA TYR A 94 -7.10 18.76 1.74
C TYR A 94 -8.57 18.47 2.10
N PRO A 95 -9.56 18.87 1.31
CA PRO A 95 -10.96 18.69 1.68
C PRO A 95 -11.31 17.24 2.00
N LEU A 96 -12.19 17.03 2.98
CA LEU A 96 -12.72 15.70 3.28
C LEU A 96 -13.60 15.23 2.13
N ILE A 97 -13.39 13.99 1.73
CA ILE A 97 -14.12 13.32 0.64
C ILE A 97 -14.54 11.90 1.04
N ILE A 98 -15.52 11.35 0.35
CA ILE A 98 -15.82 9.93 0.39
C ILE A 98 -14.92 9.23 -0.63
N THR A 99 -14.21 8.21 -0.20
CA THR A 99 -13.25 7.46 -1.01
C THR A 99 -13.16 6.01 -0.53
N ASN A 100 -12.17 5.26 -0.98
CA ASN A 100 -11.91 3.88 -0.52
C ASN A 100 -10.59 3.81 0.24
N TYR A 101 -10.63 3.11 1.37
CA TYR A 101 -9.46 2.78 2.17
C TYR A 101 -9.74 1.52 3.00
N GLU A 102 -8.74 0.66 3.19
CA GLU A 102 -8.91 -0.62 3.88
C GLU A 102 -10.07 -1.47 3.34
N GLY A 103 -10.23 -1.47 2.01
CA GLY A 103 -11.20 -2.31 1.32
C GLY A 103 -12.67 -1.88 1.39
N GLN A 104 -12.96 -0.69 1.87
CA GLN A 104 -14.33 -0.17 2.03
C GLN A 104 -14.41 1.34 1.76
N GLU A 105 -15.63 1.83 1.48
CA GLU A 105 -15.86 3.28 1.43
C GLU A 105 -15.73 3.90 2.82
N CYS A 106 -15.11 5.07 2.85
CA CYS A 106 -14.91 5.82 4.09
C CYS A 106 -14.65 7.31 3.82
N ILE A 107 -14.69 8.11 4.87
CA ILE A 107 -14.28 9.50 4.83
C ILE A 107 -12.75 9.56 4.95
N ARG A 108 -12.11 10.34 4.08
CA ARG A 108 -10.67 10.66 4.14
C ARG A 108 -10.43 12.08 3.64
N ALA A 109 -9.32 12.69 4.03
CA ALA A 109 -8.83 13.87 3.36
C ALA A 109 -8.42 13.56 1.92
N LYS A 110 -8.61 14.50 1.00
CA LYS A 110 -8.22 14.33 -0.41
C LYS A 110 -6.72 14.04 -0.51
N SER A 111 -6.37 13.05 -1.31
CA SER A 111 -4.97 12.66 -1.52
C SER A 111 -4.15 13.77 -2.18
N PRO A 112 -2.87 13.91 -1.82
CA PRO A 112 -1.94 14.82 -2.49
C PRO A 112 -1.97 14.69 -4.01
N ILE A 113 -1.96 13.47 -4.54
CA ILE A 113 -2.11 13.20 -5.98
C ILE A 113 -3.32 12.29 -6.20
N THR A 114 -4.22 12.72 -7.06
CA THR A 114 -5.41 11.94 -7.44
C THR A 114 -5.51 11.77 -8.95
N ALA A 115 -6.07 10.64 -9.38
CA ALA A 115 -6.61 10.45 -10.72
C ALA A 115 -7.83 9.53 -10.61
N GLU A 116 -8.93 9.91 -11.26
CA GLU A 116 -10.16 9.12 -11.25
C GLU A 116 -10.70 8.96 -12.67
N ASN A 117 -11.08 7.72 -13.04
CA ASN A 117 -11.61 7.36 -14.36
C ASN A 117 -10.69 7.77 -15.53
N ALA A 118 -9.40 8.03 -15.26
CA ALA A 118 -8.46 8.52 -16.26
C ALA A 118 -7.82 7.38 -17.07
N ILE A 119 -7.48 7.68 -18.30
CA ILE A 119 -6.87 6.74 -19.24
C ILE A 119 -5.59 7.34 -19.78
N ASN A 120 -4.52 6.53 -19.98
CA ASN A 120 -3.20 7.00 -20.41
C ASN A 120 -2.64 8.07 -19.47
N ILE A 121 -2.27 7.68 -18.26
CA ILE A 121 -1.67 8.59 -17.30
C ILE A 121 -0.28 8.14 -16.91
N GLY A 122 0.60 9.09 -16.62
CA GLY A 122 1.96 8.83 -16.16
C GLY A 122 2.38 9.77 -15.05
N ILE A 123 3.19 9.23 -14.11
CA ILE A 123 4.02 10.01 -13.20
C ILE A 123 5.44 9.49 -13.44
N THR A 124 6.29 10.32 -14.02
CA THR A 124 7.60 9.87 -14.54
C THR A 124 8.72 10.84 -14.18
N GLY A 125 9.94 10.47 -14.51
CA GLY A 125 11.12 11.31 -14.34
C GLY A 125 12.08 10.79 -13.28
N GLY A 126 12.93 11.65 -12.74
CA GLY A 126 13.94 11.27 -11.73
C GLY A 126 13.87 12.12 -10.48
N GLY A 127 12.77 12.83 -10.29
CA GLY A 127 12.57 13.72 -9.14
C GLY A 127 11.91 13.05 -7.93
N VAL A 128 11.64 13.86 -6.92
CA VAL A 128 11.10 13.43 -5.63
C VAL A 128 9.71 14.04 -5.40
N ILE A 129 8.79 13.24 -4.90
CA ILE A 129 7.47 13.65 -4.45
C ILE A 129 7.39 13.38 -2.93
N ASP A 130 7.31 14.44 -2.13
CA ASP A 130 7.26 14.40 -0.66
C ASP A 130 5.84 14.72 -0.17
N GLY A 131 5.17 13.70 0.38
CA GLY A 131 3.79 13.81 0.87
C GLY A 131 3.64 14.54 2.20
N SER A 132 4.72 15.01 2.84
CA SER A 132 4.72 15.68 4.15
C SER A 132 3.92 14.95 5.25
N GLY A 133 3.96 13.62 5.23
CA GLY A 133 3.09 12.76 6.04
C GLY A 133 3.34 12.80 7.54
N ASP A 134 4.43 13.40 7.98
CA ASP A 134 4.77 13.55 9.40
C ASP A 134 3.73 14.41 10.17
N LEU A 135 2.96 15.24 9.47
CA LEU A 135 1.84 15.97 10.04
C LEU A 135 0.69 15.05 10.49
N TRP A 136 0.47 14.00 9.73
CA TRP A 136 -0.73 13.18 9.82
C TRP A 136 -0.56 11.92 10.69
N ARG A 137 0.67 11.39 10.76
CA ARG A 137 0.90 10.03 11.25
C ARG A 137 0.93 9.91 12.75
N PRO A 138 0.14 9.00 13.35
CA PRO A 138 0.41 8.49 14.67
C PRO A 138 1.72 7.67 14.69
N VAL A 139 2.33 7.54 15.86
CA VAL A 139 3.59 6.81 16.01
C VAL A 139 3.52 5.86 17.21
N LYS A 140 3.82 4.59 16.99
CA LYS A 140 3.88 3.57 18.04
C LYS A 140 5.18 3.68 18.83
N GLN A 141 5.09 3.68 20.15
CA GLN A 141 6.21 3.83 21.07
C GLN A 141 7.33 2.81 20.82
N PHE A 142 6.99 1.55 20.64
CA PHE A 142 7.98 0.48 20.48
C PHE A 142 8.81 0.58 19.19
N LYS A 143 8.42 1.44 18.24
CA LYS A 143 9.19 1.72 17.02
C LYS A 143 10.23 2.82 17.20
N LEU A 144 10.32 3.41 18.36
CA LEU A 144 11.19 4.54 18.66
C LEU A 144 12.14 4.23 19.82
N THR A 145 13.25 4.95 19.87
CA THR A 145 14.06 5.05 21.09
C THR A 145 13.36 5.96 22.11
N ASP A 146 13.68 5.80 23.41
CA ASP A 146 13.10 6.63 24.47
C ASP A 146 13.29 8.13 24.19
N ARG A 147 14.48 8.52 23.71
CA ARG A 147 14.76 9.92 23.36
C ARG A 147 13.86 10.45 22.23
N GLN A 148 13.55 9.61 21.22
CA GLN A 148 12.65 9.98 20.14
C GLN A 148 11.22 10.08 20.65
N TRP A 149 10.79 9.17 21.51
CA TRP A 149 9.48 9.19 22.15
C TRP A 149 9.28 10.45 22.99
N GLU A 150 10.24 10.77 23.88
CA GLU A 150 10.23 12.00 24.67
C GLU A 150 10.16 13.27 23.80
N ALA A 151 10.83 13.26 22.64
CA ALA A 151 10.77 14.37 21.69
C ALA A 151 9.39 14.54 21.05
N LEU A 152 8.67 13.44 20.78
CA LEU A 152 7.28 13.48 20.31
C LEU A 152 6.33 13.97 21.41
N MET A 153 6.47 13.49 22.65
CA MET A 153 5.66 13.91 23.79
C MET A 153 5.76 15.42 24.09
N LYS A 154 6.86 16.05 23.68
CA LYS A 154 6.98 17.53 23.75
C LYS A 154 6.18 18.26 22.68
N LYS A 155 5.85 17.58 21.56
CA LYS A 155 5.04 18.18 20.47
C LYS A 155 3.55 18.04 20.72
N SER A 156 3.14 16.89 21.24
CA SER A 156 1.76 16.60 21.61
C SER A 156 1.74 15.63 22.79
N GLN A 157 0.78 15.78 23.69
CA GLN A 157 0.60 14.92 24.87
C GLN A 157 -0.47 13.84 24.66
N TYR A 158 -1.07 13.79 23.47
CA TYR A 158 -2.13 12.85 23.15
C TYR A 158 -1.56 11.47 22.84
N THR A 159 -1.93 10.48 23.63
CA THR A 159 -1.51 9.08 23.47
C THR A 159 -2.68 8.13 23.68
N ILE A 160 -2.69 7.04 22.93
CA ILE A 160 -3.61 5.91 23.10
C ILE A 160 -2.81 4.79 23.72
N ASP A 161 -3.22 4.30 24.88
CA ASP A 161 -2.58 3.18 25.53
C ASP A 161 -2.99 1.86 24.89
N THR A 162 -2.03 1.01 24.58
CA THR A 162 -2.24 -0.33 24.05
C THR A 162 -1.44 -1.36 24.86
N LYS A 163 -1.71 -2.65 24.64
CA LYS A 163 -0.93 -3.74 25.26
C LYS A 163 0.56 -3.73 24.85
N GLU A 164 0.88 -3.10 23.73
CA GLU A 164 2.23 -3.01 23.16
C GLU A 164 2.93 -1.68 23.47
N GLY A 165 2.33 -0.83 24.33
CA GLY A 165 2.82 0.51 24.64
C GLY A 165 1.92 1.61 24.07
N GLY A 166 2.35 2.87 24.18
CA GLY A 166 1.59 4.01 23.71
C GLY A 166 1.61 4.18 22.19
N ILE A 167 0.54 4.76 21.67
CA ILE A 167 0.50 5.33 20.31
C ILE A 167 0.39 6.84 20.45
N TRP A 168 1.43 7.55 20.03
CA TRP A 168 1.42 9.01 20.01
C TRP A 168 0.54 9.53 18.87
N MET A 169 -0.31 10.52 19.15
CA MET A 169 -1.18 11.18 18.19
C MET A 169 -0.69 12.62 17.96
N PRO A 170 -0.62 13.09 16.70
CA PRO A 170 -0.07 14.40 16.40
C PRO A 170 -0.89 15.56 16.96
N THR A 171 -2.21 15.42 17.08
CA THR A 171 -3.14 16.46 17.49
C THR A 171 -4.27 15.91 18.37
N GLU A 172 -4.99 16.80 19.04
CA GLU A 172 -6.21 16.46 19.78
C GLU A 172 -7.31 15.94 18.84
N SER A 173 -7.45 16.52 17.66
CA SER A 173 -8.42 16.15 16.65
C SER A 173 -8.19 14.71 16.20
N SER A 174 -6.94 14.31 15.87
CA SER A 174 -6.61 12.94 15.49
C SER A 174 -6.84 11.95 16.65
N PHE A 175 -6.57 12.33 17.90
CA PHE A 175 -6.84 11.53 19.08
C PHE A 175 -8.34 11.29 19.27
N LYS A 176 -9.15 12.34 19.27
CA LYS A 176 -10.62 12.25 19.41
C LYS A 176 -11.25 11.47 18.24
N GLY A 177 -10.75 11.65 17.02
CA GLY A 177 -11.23 10.92 15.84
C GLY A 177 -11.06 9.40 15.95
N ASN A 178 -10.05 8.93 16.67
CA ASN A 178 -9.88 7.50 16.95
C ASN A 178 -11.02 6.92 17.83
N GLU A 179 -11.61 7.73 18.68
CA GLU A 179 -12.73 7.33 19.56
C GLU A 179 -14.10 7.55 18.90
N HIS A 180 -14.20 8.54 18.02
CA HIS A 180 -15.47 9.05 17.46
C HIS A 180 -15.52 8.95 15.94
N ASN A 181 -14.97 7.89 15.34
CA ASN A 181 -14.99 7.70 13.90
C ASN A 181 -16.41 7.79 13.32
N ILE A 182 -16.64 8.78 12.46
CA ILE A 182 -17.95 9.07 11.86
C ILE A 182 -18.26 8.05 10.76
N GLN A 183 -19.45 7.43 10.84
CA GLN A 183 -19.93 6.51 9.82
C GLN A 183 -20.52 7.28 8.63
N LEU A 184 -20.44 6.68 7.43
CA LEU A 184 -20.91 7.32 6.18
C LEU A 184 -22.42 7.57 6.12
N ASP A 185 -23.21 6.74 6.79
CA ASP A 185 -24.67 6.83 6.84
C ASP A 185 -25.16 7.88 7.86
N ALA A 186 -24.25 8.49 8.60
CA ALA A 186 -24.60 9.57 9.53
C ALA A 186 -25.07 10.81 8.75
N GLU A 187 -26.15 11.43 9.23
CA GLU A 187 -26.59 12.72 8.71
C GLU A 187 -25.46 13.75 8.79
N ASN A 188 -25.17 14.47 7.69
CA ASN A 188 -24.07 15.42 7.58
C ASN A 188 -22.70 14.83 7.94
N ALA A 189 -22.42 13.59 7.48
CA ALA A 189 -21.22 12.84 7.85
C ALA A 189 -19.91 13.62 7.61
N LEU A 190 -19.75 14.30 6.47
CA LEU A 190 -18.55 15.10 6.17
C LEU A 190 -18.40 16.32 7.10
N GLU A 191 -19.51 16.98 7.45
CA GLU A 191 -19.50 18.12 8.38
C GLU A 191 -19.08 17.66 9.78
N LYS A 192 -19.66 16.57 10.29
CA LYS A 192 -19.27 15.99 11.58
C LYS A 192 -17.83 15.51 11.58
N ALA A 193 -17.37 14.90 10.49
CA ALA A 193 -15.99 14.45 10.36
C ALA A 193 -14.99 15.61 10.40
N SER A 194 -15.39 16.83 10.04
CA SER A 194 -14.50 17.98 10.07
C SER A 194 -14.01 18.35 11.48
N GLU A 195 -14.71 17.92 12.53
CA GLU A 195 -14.26 18.06 13.92
C GLU A 195 -13.03 17.17 14.23
N TYR A 196 -12.79 16.14 13.42
CA TYR A 196 -11.72 15.15 13.59
C TYR A 196 -10.83 15.05 12.35
N TYR A 197 -10.60 16.18 11.70
CA TYR A 197 -10.08 16.29 10.35
C TYR A 197 -8.83 15.46 10.08
N ASP A 198 -7.81 15.61 10.85
CA ASP A 198 -6.50 14.96 10.67
C ASP A 198 -6.45 13.52 11.15
N PHE A 199 -7.52 13.01 11.75
CA PHE A 199 -7.73 11.56 11.89
C PHE A 199 -7.91 10.88 10.53
N TYR A 200 -8.56 11.56 9.57
CA TYR A 200 -8.86 11.03 8.25
C TYR A 200 -7.69 11.19 7.26
N ARG A 201 -6.53 10.68 7.65
CA ARG A 201 -5.29 10.74 6.87
C ARG A 201 -5.48 10.27 5.43
N PRO A 202 -5.02 11.01 4.41
CA PRO A 202 -5.12 10.57 3.03
C PRO A 202 -4.07 9.50 2.69
N VAL A 203 -4.31 8.68 1.68
CA VAL A 203 -3.22 8.02 0.93
C VAL A 203 -2.49 9.08 0.11
N MET A 204 -1.22 8.83 -0.25
CA MET A 204 -0.45 9.87 -0.96
C MET A 204 -0.83 9.96 -2.43
N VAL A 205 -0.89 8.82 -3.13
CA VAL A 205 -1.25 8.73 -4.55
C VAL A 205 -2.47 7.83 -4.68
N SER A 206 -3.63 8.40 -4.98
CA SER A 206 -4.88 7.68 -5.18
C SER A 206 -5.24 7.62 -6.65
N LEU A 207 -5.19 6.42 -7.24
CA LEU A 207 -5.53 6.17 -8.64
C LEU A 207 -6.78 5.28 -8.67
N ARG A 208 -7.92 5.82 -9.08
CA ARG A 208 -9.21 5.11 -9.03
C ARG A 208 -9.78 4.88 -10.42
N HIS A 209 -10.13 3.63 -10.72
CA HIS A 209 -10.74 3.22 -12.00
C HIS A 209 -9.96 3.67 -13.25
N CYS A 210 -8.64 3.81 -13.12
CA CYS A 210 -7.77 4.27 -14.19
C CYS A 210 -7.28 3.13 -15.09
N LYS A 211 -6.90 3.45 -16.33
CA LYS A 211 -6.43 2.46 -17.30
C LYS A 211 -5.17 2.96 -18.02
N ARG A 212 -4.21 2.05 -18.24
CA ARG A 212 -2.91 2.33 -18.85
C ARG A 212 -2.15 3.40 -18.06
N ILE A 213 -1.53 2.95 -16.99
CA ILE A 213 -0.87 3.79 -16.00
C ILE A 213 0.62 3.46 -16.00
N LEU A 214 1.47 4.47 -15.96
CA LEU A 214 2.92 4.34 -15.83
C LEU A 214 3.44 5.17 -14.67
N LEU A 215 4.06 4.51 -13.70
CA LEU A 215 4.89 5.17 -12.68
C LEU A 215 6.34 4.76 -12.96
N ASP A 216 7.22 5.71 -13.29
CA ASP A 216 8.59 5.40 -13.76
C ASP A 216 9.62 6.39 -13.25
N GLY A 217 10.61 5.89 -12.49
CA GLY A 217 11.82 6.61 -12.10
C GLY A 217 11.67 7.57 -10.93
N VAL A 218 10.46 7.85 -10.47
CA VAL A 218 10.17 8.83 -9.41
C VAL A 218 10.40 8.24 -8.03
N THR A 219 10.87 9.06 -7.10
CA THR A 219 10.89 8.74 -5.66
C THR A 219 9.64 9.30 -4.99
N PHE A 220 8.82 8.42 -4.41
CA PHE A 220 7.67 8.77 -3.58
C PHE A 220 8.05 8.59 -2.11
N MET A 221 7.94 9.64 -1.32
CA MET A 221 8.38 9.57 0.07
C MET A 221 7.42 10.27 1.04
N ASN A 222 7.52 9.84 2.30
CA ASN A 222 6.91 10.52 3.42
C ASN A 222 5.38 10.66 3.30
N SER A 223 4.69 9.54 2.99
CA SER A 223 3.23 9.51 2.82
C SER A 223 2.47 9.71 4.15
N PRO A 224 1.27 10.31 4.12
CA PRO A 224 0.41 10.45 5.31
C PRO A 224 -0.13 9.10 5.85
N ALA A 225 -0.48 8.20 4.96
CA ALA A 225 -0.89 6.82 5.20
C ALA A 225 -0.26 5.93 4.13
N TRP A 226 -0.97 5.01 3.47
CA TRP A 226 -0.45 4.25 2.32
C TRP A 226 0.15 5.19 1.27
N ASN A 227 1.23 4.76 0.61
CA ASN A 227 1.90 5.62 -0.35
C ASN A 227 1.19 5.61 -1.71
N ILE A 228 1.22 4.48 -2.43
CA ILE A 228 0.62 4.35 -3.76
C ILE A 228 -0.58 3.40 -3.68
N HIS A 229 -1.79 3.88 -3.97
CA HIS A 229 -3.02 3.11 -3.92
C HIS A 229 -3.76 3.14 -5.26
N PRO A 230 -3.44 2.22 -6.19
CA PRO A 230 -4.28 1.94 -7.34
C PRO A 230 -5.48 1.08 -6.93
N PHE A 231 -6.68 1.58 -7.23
CA PHE A 231 -7.96 0.96 -6.91
C PHE A 231 -8.80 0.73 -8.17
N PHE A 232 -9.18 -0.52 -8.44
CA PHE A 232 -9.87 -0.92 -9.68
C PHE A 232 -9.18 -0.46 -10.97
N CYS A 233 -7.86 -0.44 -10.98
CA CYS A 233 -7.07 -0.03 -12.14
C CYS A 233 -6.77 -1.19 -13.07
N LYS A 234 -6.50 -0.88 -14.35
CA LYS A 234 -6.13 -1.87 -15.35
C LYS A 234 -4.94 -1.42 -16.21
N ASN A 235 -4.01 -2.35 -16.47
CA ASN A 235 -2.75 -2.08 -17.14
C ASN A 235 -1.93 -1.02 -16.38
N LEU A 236 -1.45 -1.38 -15.20
CA LEU A 236 -0.55 -0.58 -14.37
C LEU A 236 0.87 -1.10 -14.52
N THR A 237 1.81 -0.24 -14.87
CA THR A 237 3.24 -0.50 -14.78
C THR A 237 3.88 0.44 -13.77
N VAL A 238 4.62 -0.14 -12.81
CA VAL A 238 5.44 0.58 -11.83
C VAL A 238 6.86 0.08 -11.98
N ARG A 239 7.79 0.96 -12.37
CA ARG A 239 9.17 0.55 -12.61
C ARG A 239 10.17 1.64 -12.23
N ASN A 240 11.36 1.20 -11.82
CA ASN A 240 12.44 2.11 -11.42
C ASN A 240 12.03 3.11 -10.32
N VAL A 241 10.98 2.81 -9.57
CA VAL A 241 10.40 3.67 -8.53
C VAL A 241 11.08 3.37 -7.20
N THR A 242 11.33 4.41 -6.44
CA THR A 242 11.69 4.30 -5.02
C THR A 242 10.52 4.77 -4.17
N VAL A 243 10.12 3.95 -3.20
CA VAL A 243 9.18 4.35 -2.15
C VAL A 243 9.95 4.40 -0.83
N SER A 244 9.92 5.55 -0.14
CA SER A 244 10.63 5.73 1.11
C SER A 244 9.74 6.36 2.18
N ASN A 245 9.36 5.57 3.16
CA ASN A 245 8.67 6.01 4.37
C ASN A 245 9.53 5.72 5.60
N PRO A 246 9.49 6.56 6.64
CA PRO A 246 10.17 6.24 7.89
C PRO A 246 9.69 4.91 8.46
N TYR A 247 10.60 4.12 9.05
CA TYR A 247 10.26 2.82 9.65
C TYR A 247 9.13 2.89 10.70
N TYR A 248 9.00 4.02 11.39
CA TYR A 248 7.93 4.25 12.37
C TYR A 248 6.62 4.74 11.75
N ALA A 249 6.55 4.92 10.43
CA ALA A 249 5.34 5.40 9.77
C ALA A 249 4.21 4.35 9.86
N GLN A 250 3.23 4.59 10.72
CA GLN A 250 2.06 3.72 10.84
C GLN A 250 1.20 3.80 9.59
N ASN A 251 0.81 2.64 9.04
CA ASN A 251 0.19 2.50 7.72
C ASN A 251 1.01 3.18 6.62
N GLY A 252 2.33 3.17 6.77
CA GLY A 252 3.25 3.69 5.78
C GLY A 252 3.62 2.63 4.74
N ASP A 253 2.61 1.94 4.20
CA ASP A 253 2.72 0.92 3.17
C ASP A 253 3.33 1.51 1.89
N GLY A 254 4.02 0.67 1.13
CA GLY A 254 4.68 1.12 -0.10
C GLY A 254 3.73 1.23 -1.27
N ILE A 255 3.10 0.14 -1.64
CA ILE A 255 2.06 0.10 -2.67
C ILE A 255 0.98 -0.91 -2.31
N ASP A 256 -0.27 -0.46 -2.32
CA ASP A 256 -1.46 -1.26 -2.08
C ASP A 256 -2.26 -1.42 -3.36
N VAL A 257 -2.00 -2.51 -4.07
CA VAL A 257 -2.68 -2.80 -5.34
C VAL A 257 -4.03 -3.43 -5.04
N GLU A 258 -5.11 -2.65 -5.10
CA GLU A 258 -6.44 -3.12 -4.71
C GLU A 258 -7.37 -3.33 -5.90
N SER A 259 -7.88 -4.57 -6.06
CA SER A 259 -8.83 -4.96 -7.12
C SER A 259 -8.37 -4.56 -8.53
N CYS A 260 -7.07 -4.59 -8.79
CA CYS A 260 -6.47 -4.23 -10.06
C CYS A 260 -6.26 -5.45 -10.96
N LYS A 261 -6.20 -5.20 -12.27
CA LYS A 261 -5.98 -6.24 -13.27
C LYS A 261 -4.87 -5.86 -14.23
N LYS A 262 -3.96 -6.82 -14.51
CA LYS A 262 -2.78 -6.63 -15.35
C LYS A 262 -1.86 -5.57 -14.76
N VAL A 263 -1.10 -5.97 -13.76
CA VAL A 263 -0.16 -5.13 -13.02
C VAL A 263 1.24 -5.67 -13.19
N HIS A 264 2.19 -4.78 -13.46
CA HIS A 264 3.59 -5.10 -13.61
C HIS A 264 4.43 -4.15 -12.74
N ILE A 265 5.11 -4.70 -11.72
CA ILE A 265 5.98 -3.95 -10.81
C ILE A 265 7.38 -4.52 -10.92
N HIS A 266 8.36 -3.69 -11.30
CA HIS A 266 9.72 -4.19 -11.45
C HIS A 266 10.81 -3.13 -11.27
N ASN A 267 12.00 -3.57 -10.89
CA ASN A 267 13.17 -2.71 -10.66
C ASN A 267 12.87 -1.59 -9.65
N CYS A 268 12.06 -1.88 -8.63
CA CYS A 268 11.65 -0.92 -7.63
C CYS A 268 12.33 -1.16 -6.29
N THR A 269 12.50 -0.10 -5.52
CA THR A 269 13.00 -0.15 -4.14
C THR A 269 11.95 0.36 -3.18
N PHE A 270 11.70 -0.41 -2.11
CA PHE A 270 10.73 -0.06 -1.07
C PHE A 270 11.45 -0.03 0.29
N GLU A 271 11.28 1.07 1.00
CA GLU A 271 11.64 1.23 2.41
C GLU A 271 10.41 1.77 3.12
N THR A 272 9.80 0.97 4.01
CA THR A 272 8.45 1.25 4.51
C THR A 272 8.33 1.10 6.01
N GLY A 273 7.30 1.70 6.57
CA GLY A 273 6.94 1.55 7.98
C GLY A 273 5.87 0.49 8.22
N ASP A 274 5.25 -0.01 7.15
CA ASP A 274 4.25 -1.07 7.14
C ASP A 274 4.52 -2.02 5.94
N ASP A 275 3.52 -2.66 5.33
CA ASP A 275 3.70 -3.62 4.24
C ASP A 275 4.34 -2.95 3.00
N ALA A 276 5.35 -3.57 2.38
CA ALA A 276 6.08 -2.94 1.27
C ALA A 276 5.32 -3.03 -0.07
N ILE A 277 5.02 -4.25 -0.51
CA ILE A 277 4.24 -4.52 -1.72
C ILE A 277 3.03 -5.35 -1.30
N CYS A 278 1.85 -4.77 -1.33
CA CYS A 278 0.63 -5.39 -0.83
C CYS A 278 -0.44 -5.53 -1.92
N LEU A 279 -1.05 -6.71 -2.02
CA LEU A 279 -2.20 -6.96 -2.88
C LEU A 279 -3.46 -7.05 -2.02
N LYS A 280 -4.50 -6.33 -2.42
CA LYS A 280 -5.79 -6.26 -1.73
C LYS A 280 -6.96 -6.40 -2.71
N SER A 281 -8.13 -6.77 -2.21
CA SER A 281 -9.36 -6.85 -3.02
C SER A 281 -10.62 -6.72 -2.17
N GLY A 282 -10.71 -5.66 -1.40
CA GLY A 282 -11.91 -5.33 -0.62
C GLY A 282 -12.12 -6.14 0.65
N LYS A 283 -13.06 -5.69 1.46
CA LYS A 283 -13.27 -6.15 2.83
C LYS A 283 -14.71 -6.61 3.05
N ASN A 284 -14.88 -7.87 3.52
CA ASN A 284 -16.13 -8.47 3.98
C ASN A 284 -17.24 -8.55 2.91
N ALA A 285 -18.48 -8.84 3.32
CA ALA A 285 -19.63 -9.05 2.47
C ALA A 285 -19.94 -7.88 1.52
N VAL A 286 -19.79 -6.65 1.98
CA VAL A 286 -20.04 -5.45 1.16
C VAL A 286 -19.12 -5.43 -0.08
N ALA A 287 -17.87 -5.77 0.10
CA ALA A 287 -16.92 -5.81 -1.01
C ALA A 287 -17.28 -6.89 -2.04
N ARG A 288 -17.79 -8.05 -1.61
CA ARG A 288 -18.15 -9.17 -2.51
C ARG A 288 -19.32 -8.88 -3.42
N GLN A 289 -20.11 -7.84 -3.15
CA GLN A 289 -21.23 -7.41 -4.03
C GLN A 289 -20.75 -6.83 -5.37
N ILE A 290 -19.48 -6.46 -5.48
CA ILE A 290 -18.88 -5.87 -6.67
C ILE A 290 -17.78 -6.81 -7.17
N GLU A 291 -17.89 -7.31 -8.39
CA GLU A 291 -16.82 -8.08 -9.01
C GLU A 291 -15.55 -7.23 -9.19
N GLY A 292 -14.41 -7.80 -8.91
CA GLY A 292 -13.12 -7.13 -9.11
C GLY A 292 -12.02 -7.76 -8.29
N PRO A 293 -11.60 -9.00 -8.59
CA PRO A 293 -10.42 -9.58 -7.96
C PRO A 293 -9.18 -8.76 -8.32
N CYS A 294 -8.15 -8.85 -7.47
CA CYS A 294 -6.81 -8.45 -7.87
C CYS A 294 -6.19 -9.61 -8.65
N GLU A 295 -5.92 -9.43 -9.95
CA GLU A 295 -5.50 -10.54 -10.81
C GLU A 295 -4.49 -10.15 -11.89
N ASP A 296 -3.75 -11.16 -12.38
CA ASP A 296 -2.75 -11.04 -13.42
C ASP A 296 -1.64 -10.03 -13.01
N VAL A 297 -1.01 -10.29 -11.86
CA VAL A 297 0.03 -9.43 -11.25
C VAL A 297 1.40 -10.06 -11.41
N TYR A 298 2.34 -9.31 -11.96
CA TYR A 298 3.74 -9.70 -12.10
C TYR A 298 4.66 -8.72 -11.37
N ILE A 299 5.46 -9.22 -10.44
CA ILE A 299 6.40 -8.46 -9.62
C ILE A 299 7.77 -9.10 -9.75
N HIS A 300 8.80 -8.32 -10.12
CA HIS A 300 10.14 -8.88 -10.21
C HIS A 300 11.25 -7.83 -10.04
N ASP A 301 12.45 -8.32 -9.73
CA ASP A 301 13.66 -7.50 -9.60
C ASP A 301 13.47 -6.32 -8.63
N CYS A 302 12.75 -6.55 -7.52
CA CYS A 302 12.48 -5.53 -6.50
C CYS A 302 13.32 -5.77 -5.25
N LEU A 303 13.72 -4.66 -4.61
CA LEU A 303 14.37 -4.64 -3.31
C LEU A 303 13.41 -4.08 -2.27
N VAL A 304 13.21 -4.81 -1.18
CA VAL A 304 12.53 -4.30 0.02
C VAL A 304 13.57 -4.19 1.14
N ASN A 305 13.73 -2.99 1.67
CA ASN A 305 14.59 -2.71 2.81
C ASN A 305 13.73 -2.21 3.97
N LYS A 306 13.52 -3.08 4.97
CA LYS A 306 12.58 -2.89 6.09
C LYS A 306 11.11 -2.83 5.66
N GLY A 307 10.23 -2.99 6.62
CA GLY A 307 8.77 -3.03 6.46
C GLY A 307 8.17 -4.15 7.30
N HIS A 308 6.85 -4.16 7.47
CA HIS A 308 6.15 -5.26 8.14
C HIS A 308 6.15 -6.54 7.30
N GLY A 309 6.08 -6.42 5.98
CA GLY A 309 6.16 -7.54 5.07
C GLY A 309 6.83 -7.17 3.75
N GLY A 310 7.65 -8.06 3.20
CA GLY A 310 8.29 -7.86 1.89
C GLY A 310 7.26 -7.91 0.76
N PHE A 311 6.57 -9.03 0.64
CA PHE A 311 5.40 -9.22 -0.22
C PHE A 311 4.22 -9.72 0.59
N VAL A 312 3.09 -9.03 0.48
CA VAL A 312 1.92 -9.26 1.33
C VAL A 312 0.65 -9.41 0.48
N ILE A 313 -0.22 -10.31 0.89
CA ILE A 313 -1.59 -10.44 0.39
C ILE A 313 -2.55 -10.28 1.56
N GLY A 314 -3.50 -9.35 1.43
CA GLY A 314 -4.57 -9.14 2.42
C GLY A 314 -4.20 -8.10 3.52
N SER A 315 -4.99 -8.06 4.64
CA SER A 315 -6.13 -8.93 4.99
C SER A 315 -7.39 -8.70 4.15
N GLU A 316 -7.50 -7.58 3.45
CA GLU A 316 -8.61 -7.25 2.56
C GLU A 316 -8.47 -8.04 1.26
N MET A 317 -9.14 -9.21 1.17
CA MET A 317 -9.04 -10.12 0.01
C MET A 317 -10.40 -10.69 -0.43
N SER A 318 -11.48 -10.03 -0.05
CA SER A 318 -12.85 -10.56 -0.15
C SER A 318 -13.36 -10.78 -1.59
N ARG A 319 -12.80 -10.06 -2.59
CA ARG A 319 -13.11 -10.27 -4.02
C ARG A 319 -12.21 -11.32 -4.68
N GLY A 320 -11.23 -11.86 -3.93
CA GLY A 320 -10.25 -12.81 -4.42
C GLY A 320 -8.98 -12.16 -4.99
N ILE A 321 -7.89 -12.94 -4.93
CA ILE A 321 -6.59 -12.55 -5.49
C ILE A 321 -6.04 -13.78 -6.22
N LYS A 322 -5.67 -13.63 -7.49
CA LYS A 322 -5.26 -14.77 -8.30
C LYS A 322 -4.29 -14.44 -9.43
N ASN A 323 -3.60 -15.48 -9.92
CA ASN A 323 -2.66 -15.37 -11.02
C ASN A 323 -1.55 -14.35 -10.73
N VAL A 324 -0.79 -14.59 -9.67
CA VAL A 324 0.31 -13.71 -9.24
C VAL A 324 1.64 -14.45 -9.43
N LEU A 325 2.61 -13.75 -10.00
CA LEU A 325 4.00 -14.19 -10.05
C LEU A 325 4.88 -13.12 -9.37
N VAL A 326 5.67 -13.57 -8.39
CA VAL A 326 6.71 -12.74 -7.74
C VAL A 326 8.03 -13.44 -7.92
N GLU A 327 9.03 -12.81 -8.52
CA GLU A 327 10.31 -13.46 -8.72
C GLU A 327 11.51 -12.51 -8.65
N ASN A 328 12.69 -13.09 -8.37
CA ASN A 328 13.97 -12.37 -8.35
C ASN A 328 13.97 -11.14 -7.42
N CYS A 329 13.32 -11.23 -6.26
CA CYS A 329 13.26 -10.13 -5.31
C CYS A 329 14.16 -10.39 -4.09
N THR A 330 14.54 -9.33 -3.41
CA THR A 330 15.35 -9.37 -2.19
C THR A 330 14.63 -8.63 -1.07
N PHE A 331 14.50 -9.26 0.10
CA PHE A 331 13.90 -8.67 1.29
C PHE A 331 14.91 -8.63 2.43
N LEU A 332 15.19 -7.43 2.97
CA LEU A 332 16.20 -7.17 3.98
C LEU A 332 15.59 -6.56 5.24
N GLY A 333 15.69 -7.25 6.37
CA GLY A 333 15.29 -6.73 7.67
C GLY A 333 13.81 -6.41 7.81
N THR A 334 12.93 -7.05 7.01
CA THR A 334 11.48 -6.96 7.16
C THR A 334 11.03 -7.76 8.38
N ASP A 335 9.87 -7.42 8.95
CA ASP A 335 9.34 -8.22 10.07
C ASP A 335 8.93 -9.61 9.56
N VAL A 336 8.34 -9.70 8.36
CA VAL A 336 7.98 -10.94 7.67
C VAL A 336 8.47 -10.88 6.22
N GLY A 337 8.91 -12.00 5.66
CA GLY A 337 9.31 -12.09 4.24
C GLY A 337 8.10 -12.08 3.32
N VAL A 338 7.35 -13.17 3.28
CA VAL A 338 6.08 -13.32 2.53
C VAL A 338 4.94 -13.57 3.49
N ARG A 339 3.86 -12.79 3.34
CA ARG A 339 2.70 -12.87 4.22
C ARG A 339 1.41 -12.94 3.44
N MET A 340 0.61 -14.00 3.69
CA MET A 340 -0.78 -14.07 3.24
C MET A 340 -1.68 -14.12 4.47
N LYS A 341 -2.53 -13.11 4.64
CA LYS A 341 -3.32 -12.93 5.86
C LYS A 341 -4.79 -12.75 5.53
N SER A 342 -5.63 -13.43 6.28
CA SER A 342 -7.09 -13.30 6.22
C SER A 342 -7.73 -13.56 7.59
N ALA A 343 -9.03 -13.46 7.67
CA ALA A 343 -9.81 -13.77 8.84
C ALA A 343 -11.22 -14.21 8.44
N LEU A 344 -11.91 -14.90 9.34
CA LEU A 344 -13.31 -15.19 9.19
C LEU A 344 -14.12 -13.91 8.94
N GLY A 345 -15.13 -13.96 8.07
CA GLY A 345 -15.89 -12.80 7.61
C GLY A 345 -15.36 -12.14 6.35
N ARG A 346 -14.07 -12.40 5.98
CA ARG A 346 -13.51 -11.89 4.72
C ARG A 346 -14.12 -12.59 3.51
N GLY A 347 -14.25 -13.93 3.56
CA GLY A 347 -14.56 -14.72 2.37
C GLY A 347 -13.49 -14.58 1.29
N GLY A 348 -13.82 -14.93 0.05
CA GLY A 348 -12.93 -14.83 -1.09
C GLY A 348 -11.84 -15.91 -1.12
N VAL A 349 -11.05 -15.93 -2.20
CA VAL A 349 -10.03 -16.94 -2.43
C VAL A 349 -8.72 -16.29 -2.89
N ILE A 350 -7.62 -16.65 -2.25
CA ILE A 350 -6.25 -16.41 -2.74
C ILE A 350 -5.81 -17.69 -3.45
N GLU A 351 -5.56 -17.63 -4.75
CA GLU A 351 -5.19 -18.81 -5.51
C GLU A 351 -4.23 -18.56 -6.67
N ASN A 352 -3.51 -19.61 -7.06
CA ASN A 352 -2.59 -19.58 -8.18
C ASN A 352 -1.50 -18.50 -8.02
N ILE A 353 -0.79 -18.56 -6.90
CA ILE A 353 0.29 -17.64 -6.55
C ILE A 353 1.62 -18.39 -6.70
N ASN A 354 2.56 -17.81 -7.44
CA ASN A 354 3.89 -18.36 -7.64
C ASN A 354 4.94 -17.38 -7.16
N ILE A 355 5.82 -17.80 -6.27
CA ILE A 355 6.86 -17.00 -5.67
C ILE A 355 8.19 -17.70 -5.89
N LYS A 356 9.14 -17.06 -6.61
CA LYS A 356 10.36 -17.69 -7.09
C LYS A 356 11.60 -16.86 -6.86
N ASN A 357 12.72 -17.54 -6.57
CA ASN A 357 14.04 -16.90 -6.48
C ASN A 357 14.03 -15.66 -5.57
N ILE A 358 13.59 -15.83 -4.33
CA ILE A 358 13.56 -14.75 -3.34
C ILE A 358 14.70 -14.92 -2.35
N ASN A 359 15.51 -13.89 -2.18
CA ASN A 359 16.53 -13.84 -1.14
C ASN A 359 16.01 -13.02 0.06
N MET A 360 16.13 -13.55 1.25
CA MET A 360 15.72 -12.93 2.50
C MET A 360 16.88 -12.92 3.50
N VAL A 361 17.12 -11.78 4.14
CA VAL A 361 18.17 -11.66 5.17
C VAL A 361 17.62 -10.88 6.36
N ASP A 362 17.92 -11.38 7.57
CA ASP A 362 17.55 -10.75 8.85
C ASP A 362 16.04 -10.48 8.98
N ILE A 363 15.22 -11.47 8.61
CA ILE A 363 13.77 -11.44 8.81
C ILE A 363 13.47 -11.62 10.30
N LYS A 364 12.71 -10.70 10.89
CA LYS A 364 12.55 -10.69 12.35
C LYS A 364 11.65 -11.82 12.89
N GLU A 365 10.61 -12.15 12.15
CA GLU A 365 9.63 -13.16 12.56
C GLU A 365 9.62 -14.34 11.57
N GLN A 366 8.72 -14.37 10.60
CA GLN A 366 8.58 -15.51 9.67
C GLN A 366 9.13 -15.21 8.29
N ALA A 367 9.86 -16.15 7.70
CA ALA A 367 10.20 -16.06 6.28
C ALA A 367 8.93 -16.16 5.42
N ILE A 368 8.04 -17.12 5.75
CA ILE A 368 6.76 -17.32 5.08
C ILE A 368 5.67 -17.53 6.14
N ILE A 369 4.59 -16.76 6.07
CA ILE A 369 3.39 -17.00 6.90
C ILE A 369 2.11 -16.93 6.05
N LEU A 370 1.27 -17.97 6.19
CA LEU A 370 -0.09 -18.03 5.68
C LEU A 370 -1.02 -18.16 6.90
N THR A 371 -1.87 -17.15 7.18
CA THR A 371 -2.69 -17.16 8.39
C THR A 371 -4.12 -16.72 8.11
N MET A 372 -5.07 -17.44 8.70
CA MET A 372 -6.48 -17.10 8.80
C MET A 372 -6.83 -16.50 10.17
N SER A 373 -5.84 -16.36 11.05
CA SER A 373 -6.01 -15.84 12.41
C SER A 373 -5.66 -14.36 12.54
N TYR A 374 -5.74 -13.60 11.44
CA TYR A 374 -5.45 -12.17 11.46
C TYR A 374 -6.53 -11.43 12.23
N VAL A 375 -6.21 -11.09 13.47
CA VAL A 375 -7.15 -10.41 14.38
C VAL A 375 -7.11 -8.91 14.10
N LEU A 376 -8.14 -8.39 13.48
CA LEU A 376 -8.47 -6.96 13.59
C LEU A 376 -8.99 -6.68 14.98
N ASN A 377 -8.53 -5.61 15.61
CA ASN A 377 -8.76 -5.24 17.01
C ASN A 377 -10.23 -5.06 17.46
N SER A 378 -11.22 -5.43 16.65
CA SER A 378 -12.63 -5.14 16.91
C SER A 378 -13.60 -6.34 16.84
N LEU A 379 -13.14 -7.54 16.50
CA LEU A 379 -14.01 -8.71 16.52
C LEU A 379 -13.60 -9.66 17.63
N ASN A 380 -14.54 -9.94 18.55
CA ASN A 380 -14.35 -10.87 19.66
C ASN A 380 -13.87 -12.23 19.14
N ARG A 381 -12.78 -12.75 19.71
CA ARG A 381 -12.20 -14.08 19.45
C ARG A 381 -13.15 -15.26 19.72
N ASN A 382 -14.39 -15.01 20.14
CA ASN A 382 -15.34 -15.99 20.63
C ASN A 382 -16.65 -16.05 19.83
N GLU A 383 -16.74 -15.47 18.64
CA GLU A 383 -17.91 -15.74 17.79
C GLU A 383 -17.81 -17.19 17.31
N GLU A 384 -18.69 -18.02 17.86
CA GLU A 384 -18.85 -19.42 17.49
C GLU A 384 -19.14 -19.52 16.00
N ILE A 385 -18.51 -20.49 15.33
CA ILE A 385 -18.66 -20.80 13.91
C ILE A 385 -20.10 -21.19 13.54
N ASN A 386 -20.98 -21.32 14.52
CA ASN A 386 -22.39 -21.67 14.36
C ASN A 386 -23.20 -20.53 13.75
N GLY A 387 -23.53 -20.65 12.46
CA GLY A 387 -24.34 -19.69 11.71
C GLY A 387 -23.56 -18.81 10.75
N ILE A 388 -22.29 -19.12 10.47
CA ILE A 388 -21.47 -18.40 9.51
C ILE A 388 -21.93 -18.71 8.09
N ASP A 389 -22.09 -17.67 7.28
CA ASP A 389 -22.32 -17.80 5.85
C ASP A 389 -21.06 -18.45 5.21
N LYS A 390 -21.28 -19.43 4.34
CA LYS A 390 -20.18 -20.06 3.60
C LYS A 390 -19.36 -19.04 2.80
N ASP A 391 -19.98 -17.98 2.38
CA ASP A 391 -19.33 -16.90 1.65
C ASP A 391 -18.39 -16.05 2.53
N ASP A 392 -18.50 -16.15 3.85
CA ASP A 392 -17.62 -15.47 4.80
C ASP A 392 -16.32 -16.23 5.09
N ILE A 393 -16.20 -17.48 4.60
CA ILE A 393 -15.03 -18.31 4.81
C ILE A 393 -13.97 -17.98 3.74
N PRO A 394 -12.78 -17.47 4.13
CA PRO A 394 -11.69 -17.25 3.19
C PRO A 394 -10.93 -18.54 2.90
N TYR A 395 -10.32 -18.61 1.71
CA TYR A 395 -9.46 -19.73 1.31
C TYR A 395 -8.12 -19.25 0.76
N ILE A 396 -7.05 -19.99 1.05
CA ILE A 396 -5.73 -19.88 0.42
C ILE A 396 -5.38 -21.24 -0.18
N LYS A 397 -5.16 -21.30 -1.49
CA LYS A 397 -4.87 -22.56 -2.15
C LYS A 397 -4.01 -22.41 -3.41
N ASN A 398 -3.33 -23.50 -3.79
CA ASN A 398 -2.45 -23.54 -4.96
C ASN A 398 -1.37 -22.44 -4.91
N ILE A 399 -0.55 -22.48 -3.86
CA ILE A 399 0.56 -21.54 -3.62
C ILE A 399 1.88 -22.28 -3.82
N ASN A 400 2.74 -21.75 -4.67
CA ASN A 400 4.01 -22.36 -5.01
C ASN A 400 5.18 -21.44 -4.66
N PHE A 401 6.11 -21.93 -3.87
CA PHE A 401 7.39 -21.32 -3.54
C PHE A 401 8.52 -22.13 -4.17
N GLU A 402 9.41 -21.49 -4.90
CA GLU A 402 10.56 -22.13 -5.53
C GLU A 402 11.82 -21.26 -5.39
N GLY A 403 12.91 -21.83 -4.87
CA GLY A 403 14.17 -21.11 -4.75
C GLY A 403 14.12 -19.98 -3.71
N ILE A 404 13.48 -20.20 -2.58
CA ILE A 404 13.45 -19.24 -1.48
C ILE A 404 14.68 -19.45 -0.60
N ASN A 405 15.52 -18.45 -0.48
CA ASN A 405 16.72 -18.48 0.35
C ASN A 405 16.56 -17.48 1.49
N CYS A 406 16.51 -17.95 2.73
CA CYS A 406 16.39 -17.12 3.92
C CYS A 406 17.56 -17.34 4.85
N LEU A 407 18.34 -16.29 5.10
CA LEU A 407 19.42 -16.26 6.08
C LEU A 407 18.97 -15.41 7.29
N GLY A 408 18.51 -16.08 8.33
CA GLY A 408 18.04 -15.46 9.56
C GLY A 408 16.55 -15.10 9.51
N ALA A 409 15.76 -15.94 10.16
CA ALA A 409 14.38 -15.67 10.55
C ALA A 409 14.11 -16.36 11.89
N LYS A 410 13.03 -16.02 12.56
CA LYS A 410 12.62 -16.76 13.74
C LYS A 410 12.05 -18.13 13.33
N GLU A 411 11.12 -18.15 12.38
CA GLU A 411 10.51 -19.37 11.83
C GLU A 411 10.58 -19.33 10.29
N ALA A 412 10.80 -20.48 9.65
CA ALA A 412 10.83 -20.52 8.19
C ALA A 412 9.41 -20.49 7.62
N VAL A 413 8.53 -21.38 8.07
CA VAL A 413 7.18 -21.52 7.54
C VAL A 413 6.17 -21.62 8.67
N VAL A 414 5.17 -20.75 8.61
CA VAL A 414 4.01 -20.77 9.52
C VAL A 414 2.74 -20.86 8.69
N ILE A 415 1.90 -21.85 8.98
CA ILE A 415 0.60 -22.06 8.34
C ILE A 415 -0.46 -22.21 9.42
N GLU A 416 -1.37 -21.25 9.47
CA GLU A 416 -2.44 -21.16 10.48
C GLU A 416 -3.81 -21.09 9.82
N PRO A 417 -4.45 -22.23 9.52
CA PRO A 417 -5.82 -22.25 8.99
C PRO A 417 -6.84 -21.76 10.03
N LEU A 418 -8.08 -21.57 9.63
CA LEU A 418 -9.16 -21.35 10.57
C LEU A 418 -9.26 -22.52 11.56
N LYS A 419 -9.56 -22.21 12.81
CA LYS A 419 -9.82 -23.23 13.84
C LYS A 419 -10.95 -24.14 13.38
N ASP A 420 -10.74 -25.45 13.49
CA ASP A 420 -11.67 -26.51 13.11
C ASP A 420 -11.99 -26.60 11.58
N MET A 421 -11.28 -25.82 10.74
CA MET A 421 -11.42 -25.81 9.28
C MET A 421 -10.03 -25.82 8.59
N PRO A 422 -9.26 -26.91 8.73
CA PRO A 422 -7.90 -26.97 8.18
C PRO A 422 -7.86 -26.84 6.65
N GLU A 423 -8.94 -27.18 5.95
CA GLU A 423 -9.08 -27.09 4.51
C GLU A 423 -9.11 -25.65 3.96
N THR A 424 -9.19 -24.64 4.84
CA THR A 424 -9.14 -23.23 4.43
C THR A 424 -7.78 -22.83 3.90
N ILE A 425 -6.72 -23.61 4.19
CA ILE A 425 -5.41 -23.49 3.55
C ILE A 425 -5.07 -24.87 2.94
N ALA A 426 -4.84 -24.93 1.63
CA ALA A 426 -4.59 -26.15 0.89
C ALA A 426 -3.58 -25.97 -0.25
N ASP A 427 -2.98 -27.06 -0.71
CA ASP A 427 -2.09 -27.12 -1.88
C ASP A 427 -0.93 -26.10 -1.80
N ILE A 428 -0.13 -26.17 -0.75
CA ILE A 428 1.04 -25.34 -0.53
C ILE A 428 2.29 -26.14 -0.87
N HIS A 429 3.09 -25.64 -1.81
CA HIS A 429 4.30 -26.33 -2.28
C HIS A 429 5.53 -25.44 -2.09
N ILE A 430 6.58 -26.02 -1.48
CA ILE A 430 7.89 -25.38 -1.34
C ILE A 430 8.94 -26.30 -1.99
N LYS A 431 9.73 -25.74 -2.90
CA LYS A 431 10.73 -26.50 -3.64
C LYS A 431 12.06 -25.77 -3.74
N ALA A 432 13.17 -26.54 -3.71
CA ALA A 432 14.52 -26.06 -3.94
C ALA A 432 14.87 -24.81 -3.10
N SER A 433 14.52 -24.81 -1.81
CA SER A 433 14.62 -23.68 -0.92
C SER A 433 15.54 -23.95 0.27
N SER A 434 16.04 -22.92 0.92
CA SER A 434 16.94 -23.01 2.08
C SER A 434 16.59 -21.97 3.14
N PHE A 435 16.43 -22.42 4.37
CA PHE A 435 16.06 -21.58 5.49
C PHE A 435 17.01 -21.81 6.67
N VAL A 436 17.57 -20.73 7.20
CA VAL A 436 18.32 -20.70 8.46
C VAL A 436 17.50 -19.90 9.46
N THR A 437 17.07 -20.56 10.56
CA THR A 437 16.09 -19.98 11.51
C THR A 437 16.48 -20.26 12.95
N SER A 438 15.83 -19.61 13.91
CA SER A 438 16.02 -19.83 15.35
C SER A 438 14.96 -20.71 15.99
N SER A 439 13.93 -21.11 15.25
CA SER A 439 12.84 -21.95 15.74
C SER A 439 12.29 -22.85 14.65
N GLU A 440 11.57 -23.91 15.05
CA GLU A 440 10.91 -24.85 14.16
C GLU A 440 9.70 -24.24 13.42
N ASN A 441 9.34 -24.86 12.31
CA ASN A 441 8.14 -24.52 11.54
C ASN A 441 6.86 -24.83 12.36
N ARG A 442 5.80 -24.04 12.14
CA ARG A 442 4.47 -24.31 12.67
C ARG A 442 3.47 -24.48 11.54
N VAL A 443 3.03 -25.69 11.32
CA VAL A 443 2.10 -26.02 10.23
C VAL A 443 0.85 -26.70 10.81
N GLY A 444 -0.29 -26.01 10.75
CA GLY A 444 -1.55 -26.42 11.34
C GLY A 444 -2.45 -27.29 10.46
N CYS A 445 -1.95 -27.79 9.31
CA CYS A 445 -2.71 -28.69 8.41
C CYS A 445 -1.78 -29.58 7.60
N ASP A 446 -2.32 -30.65 7.02
CA ASP A 446 -1.62 -31.53 6.06
C ASP A 446 -1.64 -30.94 4.63
N CYS A 447 -1.32 -29.66 4.53
CA CYS A 447 -1.47 -28.89 3.30
C CYS A 447 -0.12 -28.56 2.64
N LEU A 448 1.00 -28.83 3.32
CA LEU A 448 2.35 -28.46 2.87
C LEU A 448 3.08 -29.64 2.26
N THR A 449 3.57 -29.46 1.04
CA THR A 449 4.56 -30.35 0.41
C THR A 449 5.88 -29.62 0.29
N SER A 450 6.97 -30.24 0.78
CA SER A 450 8.31 -29.67 0.71
C SER A 450 9.26 -30.63 -0.02
N GLU A 451 9.86 -30.16 -1.11
CA GLU A 451 10.79 -30.94 -1.94
C GLU A 451 12.14 -30.25 -2.07
N GLN A 452 13.24 -30.99 -1.96
CA GLN A 452 14.60 -30.46 -2.11
C GLN A 452 14.84 -29.19 -1.30
N THR A 453 14.28 -29.12 -0.09
CA THR A 453 14.28 -27.93 0.76
C THR A 453 15.01 -28.27 2.07
N THR A 454 15.83 -27.35 2.53
CA THR A 454 16.58 -27.49 3.77
C THR A 454 16.10 -26.50 4.83
N TYR A 455 16.03 -26.97 6.08
CA TYR A 455 15.72 -26.18 7.26
C TYR A 455 16.84 -26.38 8.26
N GLU A 456 17.56 -25.32 8.56
CA GLU A 456 18.64 -25.32 9.56
C GLU A 456 18.22 -24.42 10.73
N ILE A 457 18.29 -24.96 11.95
CA ILE A 457 17.98 -24.21 13.18
C ILE A 457 19.31 -23.90 13.86
N VAL A 458 19.55 -22.61 14.14
CA VAL A 458 20.79 -22.10 14.73
C VAL A 458 20.54 -21.32 16.01
#